data_f2d6a6c2afaca8df904d14cc4f25858f
#
_entry.id   f2d6a6c2afaca8df904d14cc4f25858f
#
_cell.length_a   1.000
_cell.length_b   1.000
_cell.length_c   1.000
_cell.angle_alpha   90.00
_cell.angle_beta   90.00
_cell.angle_gamma   90.00
#
_symmetry.space_group_name_H-M   'P 1'
#
loop_
_entity.id
_entity.type
_entity.pdbx_description
1 polymer ?
#
loop_
_entity_poly.entity_id
_entity_poly.type
_entity_poly.pdbx_seq_one_letter_code
_entity_poly.pdbx_strand_id
1 'polypeptide(L)'
;MRAVLFFVALAAAVPAAAQTETEPRVWMEISVQGHVGSDSPWRWAADSLVRTQNGASTVDFMGEWFSVNRDLTERSAVGIGYAFVAGFPEAGFSREHRFVQQYRWRADLAGRVTFRTQLEERFVSGDNAMSVRVRERFRSTWPLAPGGTLRAVVWDEVFVKVNSTARTHRGFDSNQLFVGVGHKVTAQSSVEIGYLNVYSPGAPSRTRHSHVMSVTLVVSL
;
A
#
# COMPACT_ATOMS: atom_id res chain seq x y z
N MET A 1 -15.70 30.22 -10.60
CA MET A 1 -15.75 28.88 -11.17
C MET A 1 -15.97 27.86 -10.03
N ARG A 2 -17.13 27.21 -9.99
CA ARG A 2 -17.45 26.21 -8.96
C ARG A 2 -16.86 24.87 -9.39
N ALA A 3 -15.89 24.37 -8.64
CA ALA A 3 -15.35 23.03 -8.84
C ALA A 3 -16.38 22.00 -8.36
N VAL A 4 -16.92 21.23 -9.27
CA VAL A 4 -17.78 20.07 -8.97
C VAL A 4 -16.86 18.93 -8.58
N LEU A 5 -16.81 18.59 -7.30
CA LEU A 5 -16.15 17.38 -6.80
C LEU A 5 -17.05 16.19 -7.12
N PHE A 6 -16.62 15.36 -8.08
CA PHE A 6 -17.17 14.03 -8.25
C PHE A 6 -16.53 13.09 -7.21
N PHE A 7 -17.27 12.81 -6.12
CA PHE A 7 -16.99 11.66 -5.27
C PHE A 7 -17.52 10.41 -5.98
N VAL A 8 -16.63 9.57 -6.49
CA VAL A 8 -17.00 8.20 -6.83
C VAL A 8 -16.97 7.41 -5.52
N ALA A 9 -18.10 7.34 -4.85
CA ALA A 9 -18.30 6.42 -3.73
C ALA A 9 -18.49 5.02 -4.31
N LEU A 10 -17.44 4.19 -4.29
CA LEU A 10 -17.57 2.76 -4.51
C LEU A 10 -18.19 2.16 -3.25
N ALA A 11 -19.52 2.14 -3.15
CA ALA A 11 -20.22 1.45 -2.10
C ALA A 11 -20.09 -0.07 -2.37
N ALA A 12 -19.15 -0.72 -1.71
CA ALA A 12 -19.13 -2.17 -1.64
C ALA A 12 -20.34 -2.61 -0.80
N ALA A 13 -21.34 -3.20 -1.44
CA ALA A 13 -22.46 -3.85 -0.75
C ALA A 13 -21.89 -5.04 0.04
N VAL A 14 -21.81 -4.91 1.36
CA VAL A 14 -21.40 -5.98 2.27
C VAL A 14 -22.61 -6.91 2.46
N PRO A 15 -22.52 -8.20 2.11
CA PRO A 15 -23.60 -9.15 2.43
C PRO A 15 -23.72 -9.32 3.95
N ALA A 16 -24.93 -9.17 4.47
CA ALA A 16 -25.27 -9.03 5.88
C ALA A 16 -25.17 -10.31 6.74
N ALA A 17 -24.40 -11.33 6.35
CA ALA A 17 -24.40 -12.63 7.04
C ALA A 17 -23.01 -13.27 7.25
N ALA A 18 -21.90 -12.55 7.03
CA ALA A 18 -20.59 -13.10 7.30
C ALA A 18 -20.13 -12.80 8.73
N GLN A 19 -19.63 -13.79 9.46
CA GLN A 19 -18.95 -13.55 10.72
C GLN A 19 -17.71 -12.68 10.46
N THR A 20 -17.70 -11.47 11.02
CA THR A 20 -16.61 -10.52 10.87
C THR A 20 -15.61 -10.76 11.99
N GLU A 21 -14.43 -11.25 11.65
CA GLU A 21 -13.29 -11.23 12.57
C GLU A 21 -12.69 -9.83 12.58
N THR A 22 -12.72 -9.18 13.74
CA THR A 22 -12.15 -7.85 13.93
C THR A 22 -10.91 -7.96 14.81
N GLU A 23 -9.77 -7.53 14.31
CA GLU A 23 -8.49 -7.58 15.02
C GLU A 23 -7.78 -6.23 14.97
N PRO A 24 -7.43 -5.64 16.13
CA PRO A 24 -6.59 -4.46 16.16
C PRO A 24 -5.13 -4.82 15.86
N ARG A 25 -4.50 -4.04 14.98
CA ARG A 25 -3.12 -4.24 14.51
C ARG A 25 -2.35 -2.92 14.49
N VAL A 26 -1.05 -3.00 14.44
CA VAL A 26 -0.17 -1.87 14.18
C VAL A 26 0.73 -2.21 12.99
N TRP A 27 0.81 -1.29 12.02
CA TRP A 27 1.74 -1.38 10.90
C TRP A 27 2.71 -0.20 10.97
N MET A 28 3.99 -0.51 10.86
CA MET A 28 5.07 0.48 10.85
C MET A 28 5.84 0.35 9.56
N GLU A 29 5.97 1.46 8.84
CA GLU A 29 6.69 1.52 7.57
C GLU A 29 7.75 2.61 7.62
N ILE A 30 8.92 2.32 7.05
CA ILE A 30 9.95 3.29 6.74
C ILE A 30 10.14 3.27 5.23
N SER A 31 10.00 4.43 4.59
CA SER A 31 10.21 4.61 3.16
C SER A 31 11.35 5.59 2.95
N VAL A 32 12.41 5.16 2.29
CA VAL A 32 13.54 6.00 1.90
C VAL A 32 13.57 6.09 0.39
N GLN A 33 13.64 7.29 -0.15
CA GLN A 33 13.66 7.50 -1.59
C GLN A 33 14.62 8.61 -1.99
N GLY A 34 15.11 8.56 -3.22
CA GLY A 34 16.04 9.56 -3.72
C GLY A 34 16.17 9.53 -5.23
N HIS A 35 16.93 10.51 -5.74
CA HIS A 35 17.33 10.56 -7.14
C HIS A 35 18.66 9.83 -7.36
N VAL A 36 18.87 9.31 -8.56
CA VAL A 36 20.16 8.77 -8.99
C VAL A 36 20.94 9.92 -9.66
N GLY A 37 21.50 10.83 -8.85
CA GLY A 37 22.12 12.08 -9.33
C GLY A 37 21.12 13.23 -9.47
N SER A 38 21.65 14.47 -9.49
CA SER A 38 20.85 15.72 -9.37
C SER A 38 19.87 15.95 -10.53
N ASP A 39 20.26 15.59 -11.77
CA ASP A 39 19.49 15.88 -12.99
C ASP A 39 18.98 14.61 -13.68
N SER A 40 19.03 13.49 -12.96
CA SER A 40 18.62 12.19 -13.52
C SER A 40 17.11 12.01 -13.48
N PRO A 41 16.48 11.48 -14.54
CA PRO A 41 15.08 11.06 -14.50
C PRO A 41 14.88 9.78 -13.68
N TRP A 42 15.95 9.19 -13.15
CA TRP A 42 15.88 7.96 -12.38
C TRP A 42 15.78 8.24 -10.89
N ARG A 43 14.88 7.53 -10.25
CA ARG A 43 14.66 7.55 -8.80
C ARG A 43 14.67 6.13 -8.25
N TRP A 44 15.11 5.99 -7.02
CA TRP A 44 15.04 4.76 -6.28
C TRP A 44 14.16 4.93 -5.03
N ALA A 45 13.62 3.84 -4.53
CA ALA A 45 12.95 3.78 -3.25
C ALA A 45 13.22 2.44 -2.58
N ALA A 46 13.36 2.48 -1.26
CA ALA A 46 13.47 1.32 -0.39
C ALA A 46 12.44 1.46 0.73
N ASP A 47 11.58 0.47 0.88
CA ASP A 47 10.50 0.47 1.87
C ASP A 47 10.65 -0.75 2.77
N SER A 48 10.59 -0.56 4.09
CA SER A 48 10.57 -1.59 5.12
C SER A 48 9.26 -1.52 5.87
N LEU A 49 8.54 -2.64 5.95
CA LEU A 49 7.23 -2.72 6.62
C LEU A 49 7.22 -3.85 7.64
N VAL A 50 6.81 -3.53 8.85
CA VAL A 50 6.51 -4.50 9.90
C VAL A 50 5.02 -4.43 10.24
N ARG A 51 4.38 -5.58 10.33
CA ARG A 51 2.98 -5.71 10.74
C ARG A 51 2.88 -6.56 11.99
N THR A 52 1.91 -6.21 12.83
CA THR A 52 1.62 -6.96 14.05
C THR A 52 0.21 -7.54 14.01
N GLN A 53 -0.03 -8.52 14.87
CA GLN A 53 -1.33 -9.12 15.18
C GLN A 53 -1.54 -9.21 16.70
N ASN A 54 -2.66 -9.75 17.15
CA ASN A 54 -3.00 -9.99 18.55
C ASN A 54 -2.86 -8.72 19.41
N GLY A 55 -3.50 -7.61 19.00
CA GLY A 55 -3.41 -6.33 19.71
C GLY A 55 -2.02 -5.72 19.70
N ALA A 56 -1.23 -5.92 18.66
CA ALA A 56 0.15 -5.47 18.48
C ALA A 56 1.20 -6.23 19.33
N SER A 57 0.85 -7.36 19.93
CA SER A 57 1.78 -8.13 20.76
C SER A 57 2.71 -9.05 19.97
N THR A 58 2.39 -9.37 18.72
CA THR A 58 3.14 -10.34 17.91
C THR A 58 3.37 -9.79 16.51
N VAL A 59 4.60 -9.90 16.01
CA VAL A 59 4.90 -9.61 14.60
C VAL A 59 4.44 -10.79 13.75
N ASP A 60 3.62 -10.54 12.74
CA ASP A 60 3.13 -11.57 11.81
C ASP A 60 3.67 -11.40 10.38
N PHE A 61 4.30 -10.26 10.10
CA PHE A 61 4.80 -9.96 8.77
C PHE A 61 5.95 -8.97 8.81
N MET A 62 6.97 -9.22 8.00
CA MET A 62 8.03 -8.27 7.66
C MET A 62 8.22 -8.26 6.14
N GLY A 63 8.47 -7.10 5.57
CA GLY A 63 8.69 -6.99 4.15
C GLY A 63 9.63 -5.85 3.81
N GLU A 64 10.50 -6.13 2.83
CA GLU A 64 11.45 -5.19 2.26
C GLU A 64 11.18 -5.05 0.77
N TRP A 65 11.06 -3.82 0.29
CA TRP A 65 10.87 -3.50 -1.12
C TRP A 65 11.99 -2.59 -1.60
N PHE A 66 12.47 -2.85 -2.77
CA PHE A 66 13.37 -1.95 -3.48
C PHE A 66 12.83 -1.72 -4.89
N SER A 67 12.86 -0.49 -5.35
CA SER A 67 12.43 -0.15 -6.70
C SER A 67 13.30 0.93 -7.34
N VAL A 68 13.42 0.83 -8.67
CA VAL A 68 14.00 1.86 -9.51
C VAL A 68 12.91 2.33 -10.47
N ASN A 69 12.77 3.64 -10.58
CA ASN A 69 11.71 4.29 -11.34
C ASN A 69 12.32 5.30 -12.29
N ARG A 70 11.78 5.41 -13.49
CA ARG A 70 12.13 6.44 -14.46
C ARG A 70 10.96 7.38 -14.67
N ASP A 71 11.18 8.66 -14.51
CA ASP A 71 10.21 9.68 -14.87
C ASP A 71 10.12 9.75 -16.41
N LEU A 72 8.91 9.56 -16.93
CA LEU A 72 8.60 9.70 -18.36
C LEU A 72 8.20 11.13 -18.68
N THR A 73 7.51 11.76 -17.75
CA THR A 73 7.09 13.15 -17.79
C THR A 73 7.11 13.72 -16.36
N GLU A 74 6.83 15.01 -16.20
CA GLU A 74 6.66 15.62 -14.89
C GLU A 74 5.55 14.96 -14.04
N ARG A 75 4.62 14.23 -14.69
CA ARG A 75 3.43 13.66 -14.04
C ARG A 75 3.41 12.14 -14.04
N SER A 76 4.26 11.47 -14.80
CA SER A 76 4.21 10.02 -14.95
C SER A 76 5.57 9.37 -14.84
N ALA A 77 5.62 8.19 -14.26
CA ALA A 77 6.81 7.37 -14.13
C ALA A 77 6.47 5.89 -14.31
N VAL A 78 7.43 5.12 -14.80
CA VAL A 78 7.43 3.66 -14.80
C VAL A 78 8.55 3.15 -13.91
N GLY A 79 8.40 1.95 -13.38
CA GLY A 79 9.42 1.36 -12.54
C GLY A 79 9.36 -0.15 -12.47
N ILE A 80 10.45 -0.70 -12.03
CA ILE A 80 10.59 -2.11 -11.66
C ILE A 80 11.09 -2.21 -10.23
N GLY A 81 10.78 -3.30 -9.59
CA GLY A 81 11.19 -3.51 -8.20
C GLY A 81 11.23 -4.98 -7.83
N TYR A 82 11.76 -5.20 -6.66
CA TYR A 82 11.82 -6.49 -6.01
C TYR A 82 11.38 -6.34 -4.57
N ALA A 83 10.67 -7.34 -4.05
CA ALA A 83 10.36 -7.42 -2.64
C ALA A 83 10.67 -8.80 -2.08
N PHE A 84 11.18 -8.81 -0.86
CA PHE A 84 11.27 -9.98 0.00
C PHE A 84 10.27 -9.82 1.15
N VAL A 85 9.47 -10.85 1.37
CA VAL A 85 8.44 -10.85 2.40
C VAL A 85 8.61 -12.09 3.27
N ALA A 86 8.62 -11.90 4.56
CA ALA A 86 8.58 -12.92 5.58
C ALA A 86 7.25 -12.86 6.34
N GLY A 87 6.54 -13.97 6.38
CA GLY A 87 5.33 -14.14 7.18
C GLY A 87 5.60 -15.08 8.35
N PHE A 88 5.04 -14.77 9.51
CA PHE A 88 5.15 -15.53 10.74
C PHE A 88 3.75 -16.00 11.20
N PRO A 89 3.05 -16.84 10.41
CA PRO A 89 1.79 -17.43 10.85
C PRO A 89 2.03 -18.41 12.00
N GLU A 90 1.00 -18.68 12.81
CA GLU A 90 1.08 -19.63 13.93
C GLU A 90 1.59 -21.01 13.51
N ALA A 91 1.32 -21.43 12.26
CA ALA A 91 1.74 -22.70 11.70
C ALA A 91 3.18 -22.72 11.13
N GLY A 92 4.01 -21.69 11.38
CA GLY A 92 5.40 -21.68 10.97
C GLY A 92 5.86 -20.43 10.24
N PHE A 93 6.84 -20.56 9.35
CA PHE A 93 7.49 -19.47 8.64
C PHE A 93 7.18 -19.55 7.13
N SER A 94 6.85 -18.43 6.51
CA SER A 94 6.68 -18.33 5.07
C SER A 94 7.59 -17.28 4.47
N ARG A 95 8.08 -17.52 3.27
CA ARG A 95 8.88 -16.59 2.47
C ARG A 95 8.21 -16.35 1.14
N GLU A 96 8.34 -15.13 0.68
CA GLU A 96 7.81 -14.75 -0.61
C GLU A 96 8.76 -13.76 -1.30
N HIS A 97 9.06 -14.03 -2.56
CA HIS A 97 9.79 -13.14 -3.45
C HIS A 97 8.81 -12.53 -4.45
N ARG A 98 8.89 -11.24 -4.68
CA ARG A 98 8.03 -10.53 -5.63
C ARG A 98 8.88 -9.75 -6.61
N PHE A 99 8.61 -9.92 -7.88
CA PHE A 99 9.02 -8.97 -8.91
C PHE A 99 7.85 -8.02 -9.18
N VAL A 100 8.15 -6.74 -9.27
CA VAL A 100 7.15 -5.69 -9.35
C VAL A 100 7.42 -4.83 -10.57
N GLN A 101 6.38 -4.60 -11.36
CA GLN A 101 6.35 -3.60 -12.42
C GLN A 101 5.32 -2.55 -12.01
N GLN A 102 5.62 -1.27 -12.22
CA GLN A 102 4.69 -0.22 -11.80
C GLN A 102 4.63 0.95 -12.77
N TYR A 103 3.45 1.54 -12.82
CA TYR A 103 3.19 2.83 -13.42
C TYR A 103 2.65 3.77 -12.36
N ARG A 104 3.12 5.01 -12.34
CA ARG A 104 2.63 6.07 -11.45
C ARG A 104 2.22 7.27 -12.26
N TRP A 105 1.14 7.90 -11.85
CA TRP A 105 0.69 9.17 -12.38
C TRP A 105 0.32 10.11 -11.24
N ARG A 106 0.57 11.41 -11.41
CA ARG A 106 0.24 12.45 -10.43
C ARG A 106 -0.38 13.67 -11.07
N ALA A 107 -1.25 14.35 -10.33
CA ALA A 107 -1.76 15.67 -10.63
C ALA A 107 -1.80 16.51 -9.36
N ASP A 108 -1.53 17.79 -9.49
CA ASP A 108 -1.73 18.79 -8.46
C ASP A 108 -3.03 19.52 -8.79
N LEU A 109 -4.07 19.29 -7.96
CA LEU A 109 -5.40 19.89 -8.07
C LEU A 109 -5.59 20.85 -6.87
N ALA A 110 -6.70 20.74 -6.12
CA ALA A 110 -6.82 21.40 -4.81
C ALA A 110 -5.89 20.79 -3.74
N GLY A 111 -5.28 19.66 -4.05
CA GLY A 111 -4.27 18.91 -3.33
C GLY A 111 -3.53 18.02 -4.33
N ARG A 112 -2.60 17.20 -3.85
CA ARG A 112 -1.88 16.25 -4.69
C ARG A 112 -2.65 14.96 -4.80
N VAL A 113 -2.93 14.54 -6.04
CA VAL A 113 -3.54 13.24 -6.37
C VAL A 113 -2.48 12.37 -7.03
N THR A 114 -2.38 11.12 -6.62
CA THR A 114 -1.52 10.12 -7.24
C THR A 114 -2.30 8.85 -7.50
N PHE A 115 -2.02 8.23 -8.64
CA PHE A 115 -2.51 6.92 -9.03
C PHE A 115 -1.32 6.00 -9.27
N ARG A 116 -1.41 4.75 -8.84
CA ARG A 116 -0.37 3.74 -9.04
C ARG A 116 -0.99 2.40 -9.40
N THR A 117 -0.59 1.88 -10.54
CA THR A 117 -0.82 0.50 -10.95
C THR A 117 0.45 -0.30 -10.71
N GLN A 118 0.33 -1.47 -10.09
CA GLN A 118 1.43 -2.42 -9.93
C GLN A 118 0.99 -3.81 -10.38
N LEU A 119 1.89 -4.49 -11.09
CA LEU A 119 1.83 -5.91 -11.37
C LEU A 119 2.88 -6.60 -10.49
N GLU A 120 2.48 -7.57 -9.70
CA GLU A 120 3.35 -8.37 -8.84
C GLU A 120 3.36 -9.82 -9.30
N GLU A 121 4.53 -10.33 -9.63
CA GLU A 121 4.83 -11.75 -9.85
C GLU A 121 5.36 -12.31 -8.54
N ARG A 122 4.60 -13.22 -7.92
CA ARG A 122 4.80 -13.64 -6.53
C ARG A 122 5.19 -15.12 -6.47
N PHE A 123 6.32 -15.39 -5.84
CA PHE A 123 6.88 -16.74 -5.63
C PHE A 123 6.83 -17.02 -4.12
N VAL A 124 5.84 -17.81 -3.71
CA VAL A 124 5.58 -18.12 -2.30
C VAL A 124 6.21 -19.48 -1.96
N SER A 125 6.93 -19.55 -0.84
CA SER A 125 7.53 -20.83 -0.39
C SER A 125 6.46 -21.92 -0.22
N GLY A 126 6.74 -23.08 -0.80
CA GLY A 126 5.82 -24.25 -0.79
C GLY A 126 4.63 -24.12 -1.75
N ASP A 127 4.64 -23.16 -2.67
CA ASP A 127 3.81 -23.14 -3.87
C ASP A 127 4.73 -23.31 -5.09
N ASN A 128 4.41 -24.25 -5.97
CA ASN A 128 5.21 -24.51 -7.17
C ASN A 128 4.82 -23.62 -8.35
N ALA A 129 3.79 -22.79 -8.19
CA ALA A 129 3.27 -21.90 -9.22
C ALA A 129 3.46 -20.44 -8.84
N MET A 130 3.83 -19.63 -9.82
CA MET A 130 3.87 -18.17 -9.69
C MET A 130 2.44 -17.63 -9.59
N SER A 131 2.17 -16.82 -8.56
CA SER A 131 0.92 -16.07 -8.43
C SER A 131 1.11 -14.65 -8.97
N VAL A 132 0.17 -14.18 -9.78
CA VAL A 132 0.19 -12.82 -10.35
C VAL A 132 -0.91 -11.99 -9.70
N ARG A 133 -0.54 -10.79 -9.24
CA ARG A 133 -1.47 -9.85 -8.60
C ARG A 133 -1.35 -8.45 -9.19
N VAL A 134 -2.49 -7.83 -9.44
CA VAL A 134 -2.58 -6.40 -9.78
C VAL A 134 -2.97 -5.62 -8.53
N ARG A 135 -2.38 -4.45 -8.36
CA ARG A 135 -2.68 -3.49 -7.31
C ARG A 135 -2.96 -2.14 -7.94
N GLU A 136 -4.10 -1.56 -7.55
CA GLU A 136 -4.49 -0.22 -7.98
C GLU A 136 -4.61 0.67 -6.75
N ARG A 137 -3.78 1.72 -6.68
CA ARG A 137 -3.80 2.66 -5.56
C ARG A 137 -4.13 4.06 -6.02
N PHE A 138 -5.16 4.61 -5.43
CA PHE A 138 -5.48 6.03 -5.49
C PHE A 138 -5.10 6.67 -4.16
N ARG A 139 -4.37 7.80 -4.21
CA ARG A 139 -4.00 8.57 -3.03
C ARG A 139 -4.22 10.04 -3.26
N SER A 140 -4.75 10.72 -2.27
CA SER A 140 -4.91 12.17 -2.25
C SER A 140 -4.40 12.77 -0.97
N THR A 141 -3.78 13.95 -1.07
CA THR A 141 -3.24 14.70 0.07
C THR A 141 -3.62 16.17 -0.04
N TRP A 142 -4.10 16.78 1.04
CA TRP A 142 -4.49 18.18 1.10
C TRP A 142 -3.76 18.89 2.23
N PRO A 143 -3.25 20.12 2.03
CA PRO A 143 -2.70 20.91 3.12
C PRO A 143 -3.83 21.28 4.11
N LEU A 144 -3.56 21.07 5.41
CA LEU A 144 -4.44 21.45 6.51
C LEU A 144 -3.99 22.74 7.19
N ALA A 145 -2.75 23.18 6.94
CA ALA A 145 -2.18 24.39 7.49
C ALA A 145 -1.41 25.18 6.41
N PRO A 146 -1.28 26.52 6.57
CA PRO A 146 -0.41 27.31 5.74
C PRO A 146 1.02 26.74 5.70
N GLY A 147 1.67 26.77 4.54
CA GLY A 147 3.00 26.20 4.34
C GLY A 147 3.03 24.68 4.16
N GLY A 148 1.87 23.98 4.25
CA GLY A 148 1.73 22.56 3.92
C GLY A 148 2.50 21.60 4.84
N THR A 149 2.88 22.02 6.05
CA THR A 149 3.57 21.18 7.03
C THR A 149 2.68 20.06 7.57
N LEU A 150 1.37 20.34 7.71
CA LEU A 150 0.34 19.39 8.10
C LEU A 150 -0.57 19.13 6.91
N ARG A 151 -0.87 17.88 6.62
CA ARG A 151 -1.68 17.44 5.48
C ARG A 151 -2.69 16.40 5.91
N ALA A 152 -3.90 16.45 5.36
CA ALA A 152 -4.78 15.29 5.34
C ALA A 152 -4.29 14.31 4.28
N VAL A 153 -4.39 13.02 4.58
CA VAL A 153 -3.96 11.93 3.69
C VAL A 153 -5.07 10.90 3.64
N VAL A 154 -5.52 10.60 2.42
CA VAL A 154 -6.47 9.50 2.17
C VAL A 154 -5.93 8.68 1.01
N TRP A 155 -5.94 7.36 1.15
CA TRP A 155 -5.67 6.48 0.02
C TRP A 155 -6.50 5.20 0.10
N ASP A 156 -6.81 4.67 -1.06
CA ASP A 156 -7.47 3.39 -1.25
C ASP A 156 -6.64 2.52 -2.20
N GLU A 157 -6.46 1.26 -1.87
CA GLU A 157 -5.71 0.30 -2.66
C GLU A 157 -6.46 -1.02 -2.78
N VAL A 158 -6.74 -1.41 -4.02
CA VAL A 158 -7.42 -2.65 -4.37
C VAL A 158 -6.40 -3.67 -4.88
N PHE A 159 -6.54 -4.91 -4.45
CA PHE A 159 -5.69 -6.03 -4.83
C PHE A 159 -6.52 -7.09 -5.54
N VAL A 160 -6.07 -7.50 -6.72
CA VAL A 160 -6.75 -8.52 -7.54
C VAL A 160 -5.75 -9.58 -7.98
N LYS A 161 -6.01 -10.84 -7.67
CA LYS A 161 -5.26 -11.99 -8.17
C LYS A 161 -5.70 -12.32 -9.59
N VAL A 162 -4.75 -12.38 -10.51
CA VAL A 162 -5.02 -12.60 -11.94
C VAL A 162 -5.15 -14.08 -12.25
N ASN A 163 -4.38 -14.93 -11.57
CA ASN A 163 -4.40 -16.37 -11.74
C ASN A 163 -4.68 -17.12 -10.42
N SER A 164 -4.96 -18.40 -10.53
CA SER A 164 -5.05 -19.32 -9.40
C SER A 164 -3.77 -20.16 -9.31
N THR A 165 -3.37 -20.51 -8.08
CA THR A 165 -2.33 -21.48 -7.76
C THR A 165 -2.92 -22.50 -6.78
N ALA A 166 -2.11 -23.44 -6.29
CA ALA A 166 -2.55 -24.39 -5.26
C ALA A 166 -3.00 -23.71 -3.96
N ARG A 167 -2.48 -22.49 -3.69
CA ARG A 167 -2.75 -21.73 -2.45
C ARG A 167 -3.62 -20.51 -2.64
N THR A 168 -3.87 -20.08 -3.87
CA THR A 168 -4.60 -18.83 -4.13
C THR A 168 -5.62 -19.01 -5.25
N HIS A 169 -6.76 -18.35 -5.11
CA HIS A 169 -7.77 -18.27 -6.16
C HIS A 169 -7.73 -16.91 -6.84
N ARG A 170 -7.93 -16.89 -8.16
CA ARG A 170 -8.07 -15.63 -8.92
C ARG A 170 -9.29 -14.85 -8.44
N GLY A 171 -9.22 -13.53 -8.57
CA GLY A 171 -10.30 -12.61 -8.21
C GLY A 171 -9.85 -11.59 -7.18
N PHE A 172 -10.82 -10.93 -6.55
CA PHE A 172 -10.56 -9.93 -5.54
C PHE A 172 -9.79 -10.54 -4.36
N ASP A 173 -8.67 -9.91 -3.97
CA ASP A 173 -7.78 -10.36 -2.89
C ASP A 173 -8.01 -9.58 -1.61
N SER A 174 -7.94 -8.27 -1.70
CA SER A 174 -8.18 -7.39 -0.55
C SER A 174 -8.38 -5.94 -1.00
N ASN A 175 -8.87 -5.12 -0.07
CA ASN A 175 -8.90 -3.68 -0.18
C ASN A 175 -8.29 -3.06 1.09
N GLN A 176 -7.60 -1.95 0.92
CA GLN A 176 -6.97 -1.19 1.99
C GLN A 176 -7.39 0.28 1.85
N LEU A 177 -8.10 0.80 2.86
CA LEU A 177 -8.51 2.20 2.93
C LEU A 177 -7.84 2.88 4.11
N PHE A 178 -7.05 3.90 3.84
CA PHE A 178 -6.35 4.71 4.84
C PHE A 178 -6.91 6.12 4.93
N VAL A 179 -7.07 6.59 6.14
CA VAL A 179 -7.38 7.99 6.46
C VAL A 179 -6.48 8.45 7.60
N GLY A 180 -5.75 9.53 7.41
CA GLY A 180 -4.80 10.01 8.40
C GLY A 180 -4.29 11.41 8.15
N VAL A 181 -3.24 11.74 8.87
CA VAL A 181 -2.51 13.01 8.77
C VAL A 181 -1.04 12.76 8.48
N GLY A 182 -0.46 13.62 7.68
CA GLY A 182 0.97 13.66 7.41
C GLY A 182 1.56 14.96 7.95
N HIS A 183 2.66 14.86 8.67
CA HIS A 183 3.41 15.99 9.19
C HIS A 183 4.83 16.02 8.62
N LYS A 184 5.24 17.16 8.08
CA LYS A 184 6.60 17.37 7.62
C LYS A 184 7.47 17.70 8.85
N VAL A 185 8.39 16.79 9.20
CA VAL A 185 9.28 16.92 10.37
C VAL A 185 10.51 17.75 10.03
N THR A 186 11.13 17.48 8.86
CA THR A 186 12.27 18.24 8.33
C THR A 186 12.05 18.57 6.86
N ALA A 187 13.01 19.22 6.22
CA ALA A 187 12.97 19.43 4.77
C ALA A 187 12.91 18.09 3.99
N GLN A 188 13.50 17.04 4.56
CA GLN A 188 13.69 15.73 3.92
C GLN A 188 12.84 14.62 4.54
N SER A 189 12.16 14.85 5.66
CA SER A 189 11.39 13.79 6.32
C SER A 189 9.97 14.21 6.67
N SER A 190 9.08 13.23 6.60
CA SER A 190 7.69 13.38 7.05
C SER A 190 7.20 12.10 7.70
N VAL A 191 6.28 12.23 8.65
CA VAL A 191 5.58 11.12 9.29
C VAL A 191 4.12 11.16 8.89
N GLU A 192 3.55 10.01 8.58
CA GLU A 192 2.12 9.83 8.36
C GLU A 192 1.57 8.88 9.42
N ILE A 193 0.49 9.29 10.08
CA ILE A 193 -0.19 8.48 11.09
C ILE A 193 -1.67 8.48 10.78
N GLY A 194 -2.30 7.32 10.86
CA GLY A 194 -3.72 7.22 10.62
C GLY A 194 -4.31 5.84 10.84
N TYR A 195 -5.57 5.77 10.55
CA TYR A 195 -6.36 4.54 10.55
C TYR A 195 -6.34 3.91 9.18
N LEU A 196 -6.06 2.61 9.14
CA LEU A 196 -6.10 1.78 7.95
C LEU A 196 -7.09 0.64 8.18
N ASN A 197 -8.11 0.57 7.34
CA ASN A 197 -9.00 -0.58 7.25
C ASN A 197 -8.49 -1.54 6.18
N VAL A 198 -8.30 -2.80 6.55
CA VAL A 198 -7.95 -3.87 5.62
C VAL A 198 -9.11 -4.85 5.55
N TYR A 199 -9.72 -4.92 4.38
CA TYR A 199 -10.76 -5.88 4.06
C TYR A 199 -10.18 -7.01 3.21
N SER A 200 -10.42 -8.25 3.61
CA SER A 200 -10.07 -9.44 2.83
C SER A 200 -11.21 -10.44 2.85
N PRO A 201 -11.65 -10.96 1.70
CA PRO A 201 -12.59 -12.07 1.70
C PRO A 201 -11.93 -13.28 2.35
N GLY A 202 -12.58 -13.84 3.33
CA GLY A 202 -12.18 -15.10 3.94
C GLY A 202 -12.71 -16.32 3.16
N ALA A 203 -12.76 -17.48 3.82
CA ALA A 203 -13.50 -18.65 3.34
C ALA A 203 -14.99 -18.28 3.15
N PRO A 204 -15.79 -19.04 2.39
CA PRO A 204 -17.15 -18.66 1.94
C PRO A 204 -18.12 -18.13 3.00
N SER A 205 -17.82 -18.27 4.28
CA SER A 205 -18.63 -17.76 5.41
C SER A 205 -17.90 -16.78 6.32
N ARG A 206 -16.67 -16.34 6.00
CA ARG A 206 -15.86 -15.47 6.86
C ARG A 206 -15.30 -14.30 6.09
N THR A 207 -15.53 -13.11 6.59
CA THR A 207 -14.94 -11.87 6.12
C THR A 207 -13.98 -11.38 7.21
N ARG A 208 -12.76 -11.03 6.83
CA ARG A 208 -11.80 -10.45 7.78
C ARG A 208 -11.71 -8.95 7.56
N HIS A 209 -11.95 -8.21 8.64
CA HIS A 209 -11.65 -6.80 8.75
C HIS A 209 -10.53 -6.62 9.78
N SER A 210 -9.45 -5.98 9.38
CA SER A 210 -8.41 -5.58 10.33
C SER A 210 -8.44 -4.06 10.49
N HIS A 211 -8.52 -3.62 11.72
CA HIS A 211 -8.41 -2.22 12.12
C HIS A 211 -6.97 -1.94 12.50
N VAL A 212 -6.29 -1.13 11.71
CA VAL A 212 -4.85 -0.94 11.81
C VAL A 212 -4.55 0.51 12.17
N MET A 213 -3.74 0.72 13.20
CA MET A 213 -3.01 1.96 13.36
C MET A 213 -1.78 1.89 12.45
N SER A 214 -1.69 2.77 11.47
CA SER A 214 -0.59 2.81 10.52
C SER A 214 0.30 4.01 10.77
N VAL A 215 1.60 3.77 10.84
CA VAL A 215 2.64 4.80 10.99
C VAL A 215 3.65 4.61 9.87
N THR A 216 3.90 5.66 9.08
CA THR A 216 4.89 5.65 8.00
C THR A 216 5.85 6.81 8.19
N LEU A 217 7.15 6.53 8.26
CA LEU A 217 8.22 7.52 8.15
C LEU A 217 8.69 7.56 6.68
N VAL A 218 8.66 8.73 6.07
CA VAL A 218 9.17 8.95 4.72
C VAL A 218 10.40 9.85 4.78
N VAL A 219 11.50 9.39 4.18
CA VAL A 219 12.75 10.14 4.04
C VAL A 219 13.06 10.33 2.57
N SER A 220 13.33 11.57 2.15
CA SER A 220 13.68 11.94 0.76
C SER A 220 15.11 12.51 0.74
N LEU A 221 16.01 11.85 0.02
CA LEU A 221 17.43 12.18 -0.12
C LEU A 221 17.70 12.90 -1.44
#